data_6209fce702c662aeb11089b909155833
#
_entry.id   6209fce702c662aeb11089b909155833
#
_cell.length_a   1.000
_cell.length_b   1.000
_cell.length_c   1.000
_cell.angle_alpha   90.00
_cell.angle_beta   90.00
_cell.angle_gamma   90.00
#
_symmetry.space_group_name_H-M   'P 1'
#
loop_
_entity.id
_entity.type
_entity.pdbx_description
1 polymer ?
#
loop_
_entity_poly.entity_id
_entity_poly.type
_entity_poly.pdbx_seq_one_letter_code
_entity_poly.pdbx_strand_id
1 'polypeptide(L)'
;PTLGWHMARTSEPVPLDLQMRFYQGLYVEQVAMDQIGPGQRMPADKNLACERTIQTLACNLDQMIIQPAFNVDGVVIRPDAISSHGRELKEIKSAKSLKDDYVLDLVINKSAAEHNGVPIESSTLMLVNPEHRCGDENPKMVEIDLTNEVDKLSETYDIADEIAMLRQPEPPAPVLTRDCRKCPFLSECFEESDDLIIHIPRLTERKFSPFLGNDIMYMADIELDVPLFNTLTA
;
A
#
# COMPACT_ATOMS: atom_id res chain seq x y z
N PRO A 1 -4.89 8.05 6.55
CA PRO A 1 -6.32 8.31 6.27
C PRO A 1 -6.56 9.63 5.53
N THR A 2 -6.01 10.77 6.02
CA THR A 2 -6.23 12.11 5.45
C THR A 2 -5.79 12.21 3.99
N LEU A 3 -4.60 11.72 3.64
CA LEU A 3 -4.11 11.68 2.26
C LEU A 3 -5.07 10.89 1.35
N GLY A 4 -5.51 9.72 1.79
CA GLY A 4 -6.48 8.89 1.04
C GLY A 4 -7.80 9.62 0.81
N TRP A 5 -8.28 10.38 1.80
CA TRP A 5 -9.49 11.19 1.69
C TRP A 5 -9.36 12.27 0.61
N HIS A 6 -8.24 13.01 0.56
CA HIS A 6 -7.95 14.01 -0.47
C HIS A 6 -7.80 13.36 -1.85
N MET A 7 -7.02 12.29 -1.96
CA MET A 7 -6.79 11.60 -3.23
C MET A 7 -8.07 11.04 -3.86
N ALA A 8 -9.02 10.58 -3.05
CA ALA A 8 -10.31 10.11 -3.53
C ALA A 8 -11.19 11.20 -4.18
N ARG A 9 -10.85 12.47 -3.96
CA ARG A 9 -11.62 13.66 -4.41
C ARG A 9 -10.91 14.52 -5.45
N THR A 10 -9.64 14.23 -5.75
CA THR A 10 -8.88 14.94 -6.79
C THR A 10 -8.98 14.23 -8.13
N SER A 11 -9.00 15.01 -9.22
CA SER A 11 -8.99 14.53 -10.61
C SER A 11 -7.79 15.05 -11.39
N GLU A 12 -6.72 15.43 -10.72
CA GLU A 12 -5.52 15.95 -11.39
C GLU A 12 -4.88 14.88 -12.29
N PRO A 13 -4.34 15.29 -13.47
CA PRO A 13 -3.67 14.36 -14.36
C PRO A 13 -2.41 13.80 -13.71
N VAL A 14 -2.20 12.50 -13.89
CA VAL A 14 -1.03 11.79 -13.36
C VAL A 14 0.27 12.37 -13.97
N PRO A 15 1.25 12.82 -13.18
CA PRO A 15 2.54 13.31 -13.66
C PRO A 15 3.28 12.26 -14.51
N LEU A 16 4.10 12.71 -15.46
CA LEU A 16 4.78 11.82 -16.41
C LEU A 16 5.71 10.81 -15.73
N ASP A 17 6.44 11.23 -14.70
CA ASP A 17 7.33 10.34 -13.92
C ASP A 17 6.54 9.23 -13.21
N LEU A 18 5.35 9.54 -12.71
CA LEU A 18 4.46 8.55 -12.11
C LEU A 18 3.87 7.61 -13.16
N GLN A 19 3.52 8.12 -14.35
CA GLN A 19 3.10 7.27 -15.47
C GLN A 19 4.20 6.27 -15.85
N MET A 20 5.46 6.71 -15.93
CA MET A 20 6.60 5.83 -16.22
C MET A 20 6.76 4.73 -15.16
N ARG A 21 6.55 5.05 -13.87
CA ARG A 21 6.56 4.04 -12.80
C ARG A 21 5.42 3.03 -12.95
N PHE A 22 4.24 3.46 -13.38
CA PHE A 22 3.14 2.54 -13.66
C PHE A 22 3.49 1.57 -14.80
N TYR A 23 4.10 2.05 -15.89
CA TYR A 23 4.55 1.16 -16.97
C TYR A 23 5.62 0.16 -16.50
N GLN A 24 6.55 0.58 -15.65
CA GLN A 24 7.52 -0.34 -15.05
C GLN A 24 6.83 -1.38 -14.16
N GLY A 25 5.85 -0.95 -13.37
CA GLY A 25 5.04 -1.86 -12.54
C GLY A 25 4.33 -2.91 -13.37
N LEU A 26 3.65 -2.52 -14.46
CA LEU A 26 2.97 -3.44 -15.37
C LEU A 26 3.92 -4.46 -16.02
N TYR A 27 5.13 -4.03 -16.38
CA TYR A 27 6.14 -4.95 -16.91
C TYR A 27 6.58 -5.98 -15.86
N VAL A 28 6.83 -5.54 -14.62
CA VAL A 28 7.21 -6.43 -13.52
C VAL A 28 6.06 -7.39 -13.19
N GLU A 29 4.81 -6.90 -13.16
CA GLU A 29 3.63 -7.75 -12.98
C GLU A 29 3.58 -8.85 -14.04
N GLN A 30 3.80 -8.53 -15.33
CA GLN A 30 3.82 -9.54 -16.38
C GLN A 30 4.92 -10.58 -16.15
N VAL A 31 6.13 -10.17 -15.76
CA VAL A 31 7.23 -11.09 -15.43
C VAL A 31 6.88 -12.01 -14.27
N ALA A 32 6.23 -11.46 -13.23
CA ALA A 32 5.79 -12.25 -12.09
C ALA A 32 4.70 -13.25 -12.49
N MET A 33 3.72 -12.83 -13.32
CA MET A 33 2.67 -13.72 -13.82
C MET A 33 3.23 -14.87 -14.67
N ASP A 34 4.24 -14.60 -15.49
CA ASP A 34 4.93 -15.65 -16.26
C ASP A 34 5.61 -16.68 -15.35
N GLN A 35 6.10 -16.25 -14.17
CA GLN A 35 6.71 -17.14 -13.16
C GLN A 35 5.66 -17.90 -12.34
N ILE A 36 4.53 -17.26 -11.99
CA ILE A 36 3.41 -17.90 -11.29
C ILE A 36 2.80 -19.01 -12.17
N GLY A 37 2.80 -18.82 -13.48
CA GLY A 37 2.26 -19.79 -14.44
C GLY A 37 0.83 -19.46 -14.90
N PRO A 38 0.16 -20.44 -15.52
CA PRO A 38 -1.15 -20.19 -16.13
C PRO A 38 -2.20 -19.84 -15.08
N GLY A 39 -2.99 -18.81 -15.41
CA GLY A 39 -4.09 -18.35 -14.56
C GLY A 39 -5.20 -17.68 -15.36
N GLN A 40 -6.36 -17.57 -14.77
CA GLN A 40 -7.50 -16.87 -15.36
C GLN A 40 -7.47 -15.39 -14.96
N ARG A 41 -7.22 -14.49 -15.93
CA ARG A 41 -7.27 -13.04 -15.68
C ARG A 41 -8.72 -12.56 -15.64
N MET A 42 -9.02 -11.76 -14.61
CA MET A 42 -10.33 -11.13 -14.48
C MET A 42 -10.48 -9.93 -15.42
N PRO A 43 -11.71 -9.61 -15.85
CA PRO A 43 -11.98 -8.48 -16.76
C PRO A 43 -11.61 -7.13 -16.12
N ALA A 44 -11.41 -6.10 -16.98
CA ALA A 44 -11.10 -4.74 -16.53
C ALA A 44 -12.31 -4.05 -15.85
N ASP A 45 -13.53 -4.36 -16.31
CA ASP A 45 -14.74 -3.84 -15.65
C ASP A 45 -14.85 -4.35 -14.23
N LYS A 46 -14.98 -3.43 -13.28
CA LYS A 46 -14.91 -3.71 -11.84
C LYS A 46 -16.03 -4.64 -11.36
N ASN A 47 -17.27 -4.39 -11.82
CA ASN A 47 -18.42 -5.16 -11.37
C ASN A 47 -18.39 -6.57 -11.94
N LEU A 48 -18.09 -6.68 -13.23
CA LEU A 48 -17.94 -7.97 -13.90
C LEU A 48 -16.75 -8.76 -13.31
N ALA A 49 -15.66 -8.08 -12.91
CA ALA A 49 -14.53 -8.73 -12.26
C ALA A 49 -14.93 -9.33 -10.91
N CYS A 50 -15.68 -8.61 -10.07
CA CYS A 50 -16.17 -9.15 -8.80
C CYS A 50 -17.03 -10.40 -9.00
N GLU A 51 -18.00 -10.32 -9.92
CA GLU A 51 -18.88 -11.44 -10.26
C GLU A 51 -18.07 -12.66 -10.73
N ARG A 52 -17.15 -12.44 -11.69
CA ARG A 52 -16.31 -13.52 -12.24
C ARG A 52 -15.34 -14.10 -11.24
N THR A 53 -14.81 -13.30 -10.32
CA THR A 53 -13.94 -13.79 -9.23
C THR A 53 -14.68 -14.82 -8.39
N ILE A 54 -15.89 -14.49 -7.91
CA ILE A 54 -16.69 -15.40 -7.07
C ILE A 54 -17.09 -16.66 -7.85
N GLN A 55 -17.50 -16.50 -9.12
CA GLN A 55 -17.84 -17.64 -9.99
C GLN A 55 -16.65 -18.59 -10.19
N THR A 56 -15.44 -18.04 -10.42
CA THR A 56 -14.22 -18.85 -10.65
C THR A 56 -13.80 -19.57 -9.38
N LEU A 57 -13.86 -18.90 -8.22
CA LEU A 57 -13.60 -19.52 -6.91
C LEU A 57 -14.55 -20.68 -6.63
N ALA A 58 -15.83 -20.52 -6.97
CA ALA A 58 -16.84 -21.58 -6.80
C ALA A 58 -16.59 -22.82 -7.69
N CYS A 59 -15.87 -22.65 -8.81
CA CYS A 59 -15.53 -23.78 -9.69
C CYS A 59 -14.40 -24.67 -9.13
N ASN A 60 -13.67 -24.19 -8.13
CA ASN A 60 -12.63 -24.96 -7.42
C ASN A 60 -11.58 -25.60 -8.35
N LEU A 61 -11.16 -24.90 -9.39
CA LEU A 61 -10.13 -25.33 -10.33
C LEU A 61 -8.75 -25.10 -9.74
N ASP A 62 -7.78 -25.96 -10.01
CA ASP A 62 -6.40 -25.79 -9.55
C ASP A 62 -5.63 -24.82 -10.48
N GLN A 63 -5.86 -23.54 -10.30
CA GLN A 63 -5.24 -22.46 -11.07
C GLN A 63 -5.17 -21.15 -10.27
N MET A 64 -4.39 -20.20 -10.75
CA MET A 64 -4.37 -18.84 -10.21
C MET A 64 -5.47 -17.99 -10.86
N ILE A 65 -6.05 -17.10 -10.08
CA ILE A 65 -6.94 -16.03 -10.55
C ILE A 65 -6.11 -14.76 -10.55
N ILE A 66 -5.93 -14.16 -11.73
CA ILE A 66 -5.11 -12.97 -11.93
C ILE A 66 -6.00 -11.73 -11.83
N GLN A 67 -5.60 -10.77 -11.01
CA GLN A 67 -6.34 -9.55 -10.71
C GLN A 67 -7.79 -9.83 -10.29
N PRO A 68 -8.02 -10.72 -9.30
CA PRO A 68 -9.35 -10.91 -8.73
C PRO A 68 -9.91 -9.57 -8.24
N ALA A 69 -11.21 -9.49 -8.02
CA ALA A 69 -11.83 -8.27 -7.53
C ALA A 69 -12.85 -8.59 -6.44
N PHE A 70 -12.78 -7.83 -5.36
CA PHE A 70 -13.66 -7.94 -4.19
C PHE A 70 -14.33 -6.61 -3.91
N ASN A 71 -15.63 -6.63 -3.72
CA ASN A 71 -16.38 -5.42 -3.36
C ASN A 71 -16.55 -5.36 -1.83
N VAL A 72 -16.06 -4.27 -1.25
CA VAL A 72 -16.30 -3.94 0.16
C VAL A 72 -17.03 -2.62 0.20
N ASP A 73 -18.30 -2.65 0.54
CA ASP A 73 -19.15 -1.46 0.64
C ASP A 73 -19.09 -0.52 -0.58
N GLY A 74 -19.01 -1.08 -1.81
CA GLY A 74 -18.95 -0.31 -3.06
C GLY A 74 -17.56 0.18 -3.45
N VAL A 75 -16.52 -0.11 -2.67
CA VAL A 75 -15.12 0.03 -3.06
C VAL A 75 -14.63 -1.31 -3.58
N VAL A 76 -14.04 -1.32 -4.78
CA VAL A 76 -13.50 -2.53 -5.39
C VAL A 76 -12.00 -2.60 -5.17
N ILE A 77 -11.55 -3.65 -4.50
CA ILE A 77 -10.15 -3.96 -4.22
C ILE A 77 -9.72 -5.11 -5.13
N ARG A 78 -8.52 -4.99 -5.69
CA ARG A 78 -8.01 -5.94 -6.70
C ARG A 78 -6.61 -6.40 -6.31
N PRO A 79 -6.47 -7.54 -5.62
CA PRO A 79 -5.19 -8.22 -5.45
C PRO A 79 -4.54 -8.58 -6.79
N ASP A 80 -3.23 -8.77 -6.82
CA ASP A 80 -2.53 -9.17 -8.04
C ASP A 80 -2.87 -10.62 -8.43
N ALA A 81 -2.84 -11.55 -7.47
CA ALA A 81 -3.25 -12.91 -7.73
C ALA A 81 -3.75 -13.63 -6.46
N ILE A 82 -4.64 -14.59 -6.66
CA ILE A 82 -5.15 -15.50 -5.62
C ILE A 82 -5.26 -16.90 -6.19
N SER A 83 -5.00 -17.93 -5.39
CA SER A 83 -5.30 -19.30 -5.82
C SER A 83 -6.81 -19.49 -5.96
N SER A 84 -7.23 -20.36 -6.90
CA SER A 84 -8.66 -20.64 -7.14
C SER A 84 -9.37 -21.26 -5.94
N HIS A 85 -8.61 -21.87 -5.03
CA HIS A 85 -9.12 -22.34 -3.74
C HIS A 85 -9.31 -21.19 -2.73
N GLY A 86 -8.93 -19.95 -3.09
CA GLY A 86 -9.06 -18.77 -2.25
C GLY A 86 -8.10 -18.74 -1.07
N ARG A 87 -7.06 -19.59 -1.04
CA ARG A 87 -6.23 -19.76 0.17
C ARG A 87 -4.89 -19.06 0.10
N GLU A 88 -4.30 -18.91 -1.08
CA GLU A 88 -3.01 -18.25 -1.27
C GLU A 88 -3.21 -16.90 -1.96
N LEU A 89 -2.80 -15.83 -1.29
CA LEU A 89 -2.78 -14.46 -1.80
C LEU A 89 -1.35 -14.09 -2.23
N LYS A 90 -1.19 -13.54 -3.43
CA LYS A 90 0.09 -13.00 -3.91
C LYS A 90 -0.05 -11.54 -4.28
N GLU A 91 0.89 -10.74 -3.78
CA GLU A 91 1.08 -9.32 -4.11
C GLU A 91 2.43 -9.13 -4.81
N ILE A 92 2.49 -8.30 -5.85
CA ILE A 92 3.66 -8.10 -6.69
C ILE A 92 4.14 -6.66 -6.57
N LYS A 93 5.43 -6.48 -6.28
CA LYS A 93 6.03 -5.14 -6.18
C LYS A 93 7.27 -5.03 -7.06
N SER A 94 7.39 -3.92 -7.78
CA SER A 94 8.56 -3.59 -8.59
C SER A 94 9.76 -3.09 -7.74
N ALA A 95 9.92 -3.62 -6.55
CA ALA A 95 10.97 -3.30 -5.59
C ALA A 95 11.89 -4.49 -5.37
N LYS A 96 13.08 -4.24 -4.81
CA LYS A 96 14.11 -5.25 -4.51
C LYS A 96 14.21 -5.59 -3.03
N SER A 97 13.47 -4.89 -2.19
CA SER A 97 13.46 -5.08 -0.73
C SER A 97 12.08 -4.87 -0.15
N LEU A 98 11.80 -5.57 0.94
CA LEU A 98 10.58 -5.43 1.72
C LEU A 98 10.46 -4.01 2.30
N LYS A 99 9.23 -3.51 2.38
CA LYS A 99 8.83 -2.28 3.07
C LYS A 99 7.57 -2.55 3.87
N ASP A 100 7.39 -1.79 4.95
CA ASP A 100 6.24 -1.96 5.84
C ASP A 100 4.90 -1.74 5.11
N ASP A 101 4.84 -0.80 4.17
CA ASP A 101 3.65 -0.52 3.36
C ASP A 101 3.16 -1.76 2.57
N TYR A 102 4.06 -2.68 2.19
CA TYR A 102 3.69 -3.87 1.42
C TYR A 102 2.96 -4.92 2.26
N VAL A 103 3.25 -4.97 3.57
CA VAL A 103 2.48 -5.79 4.52
C VAL A 103 1.06 -5.26 4.62
N LEU A 104 0.89 -3.92 4.69
CA LEU A 104 -0.43 -3.30 4.74
C LEU A 104 -1.24 -3.57 3.46
N ASP A 105 -0.61 -3.53 2.27
CA ASP A 105 -1.28 -3.88 1.01
C ASP A 105 -1.83 -5.32 1.05
N LEU A 106 -1.05 -6.27 1.56
CA LEU A 106 -1.50 -7.67 1.75
C LEU A 106 -2.64 -7.77 2.76
N VAL A 107 -2.60 -7.02 3.86
CA VAL A 107 -3.69 -6.96 4.86
C VAL A 107 -4.99 -6.44 4.24
N ILE A 108 -4.92 -5.35 3.47
CA ILE A 108 -6.08 -4.79 2.76
C ILE A 108 -6.66 -5.83 1.80
N ASN A 109 -5.83 -6.49 1.02
CA ASN A 109 -6.24 -7.50 0.04
C ASN A 109 -6.85 -8.72 0.71
N LYS A 110 -6.25 -9.21 1.81
CA LYS A 110 -6.77 -10.32 2.63
C LYS A 110 -8.13 -9.95 3.23
N SER A 111 -8.22 -8.79 3.89
CA SER A 111 -9.46 -8.29 4.51
C SER A 111 -10.59 -8.18 3.49
N ALA A 112 -10.29 -7.70 2.27
CA ALA A 112 -11.29 -7.60 1.20
C ALA A 112 -11.77 -8.97 0.71
N ALA A 113 -10.87 -9.95 0.59
CA ALA A 113 -11.22 -11.33 0.23
C ALA A 113 -12.10 -11.97 1.32
N GLU A 114 -11.68 -11.87 2.58
CA GLU A 114 -12.40 -12.43 3.73
C GLU A 114 -13.78 -11.78 3.95
N HIS A 115 -13.90 -10.47 3.72
CA HIS A 115 -15.20 -9.78 3.71
C HIS A 115 -16.17 -10.38 2.67
N ASN A 116 -15.66 -10.91 1.58
CA ASN A 116 -16.44 -11.61 0.55
C ASN A 116 -16.54 -13.12 0.77
N GLY A 117 -16.19 -13.60 1.96
CA GLY A 117 -16.30 -15.01 2.35
C GLY A 117 -15.21 -15.92 1.76
N VAL A 118 -14.09 -15.33 1.32
CA VAL A 118 -12.94 -16.07 0.74
C VAL A 118 -11.81 -16.11 1.78
N PRO A 119 -11.61 -17.25 2.49
CA PRO A 119 -10.59 -17.34 3.52
C PRO A 119 -9.18 -17.38 2.90
N ILE A 120 -8.26 -16.58 3.45
CA ILE A 120 -6.86 -16.56 3.05
C ILE A 120 -6.02 -17.26 4.12
N GLU A 121 -5.31 -18.31 3.72
CA GLU A 121 -4.44 -19.09 4.62
C GLU A 121 -2.96 -18.67 4.51
N SER A 122 -2.54 -18.11 3.36
CA SER A 122 -1.17 -17.65 3.17
C SER A 122 -1.10 -16.36 2.36
N SER A 123 -0.13 -15.53 2.69
CA SER A 123 0.10 -14.22 2.06
C SER A 123 1.55 -14.10 1.64
N THR A 124 1.79 -14.00 0.34
CA THR A 124 3.12 -13.99 -0.29
C THR A 124 3.36 -12.68 -1.02
N LEU A 125 4.50 -12.07 -0.74
CA LEU A 125 4.99 -10.91 -1.48
C LEU A 125 6.00 -11.36 -2.54
N MET A 126 5.83 -10.94 -3.78
CA MET A 126 6.77 -11.16 -4.88
C MET A 126 7.55 -9.89 -5.16
N LEU A 127 8.88 -9.95 -5.03
CA LEU A 127 9.80 -8.84 -5.29
C LEU A 127 10.74 -9.16 -6.45
N VAL A 128 11.26 -8.12 -7.12
CA VAL A 128 12.30 -8.28 -8.13
C VAL A 128 13.55 -8.89 -7.50
N ASN A 129 14.04 -10.00 -8.07
CA ASN A 129 15.25 -10.66 -7.59
C ASN A 129 16.48 -9.80 -7.88
N PRO A 130 17.16 -9.25 -6.86
CA PRO A 130 18.34 -8.41 -7.07
C PRO A 130 19.55 -9.18 -7.61
N GLU A 131 19.55 -10.50 -7.49
CA GLU A 131 20.65 -11.37 -7.94
C GLU A 131 20.46 -11.87 -9.38
N HIS A 132 19.24 -11.79 -9.93
CA HIS A 132 18.98 -12.20 -11.30
C HIS A 132 19.74 -11.33 -12.31
N ARG A 133 20.41 -11.98 -13.27
CA ARG A 133 21.04 -11.34 -14.44
C ARG A 133 20.41 -11.89 -15.71
N CYS A 134 20.47 -11.11 -16.77
CA CYS A 134 19.96 -11.55 -18.08
C CYS A 134 20.71 -12.80 -18.54
N GLY A 135 19.96 -13.86 -18.80
CA GLY A 135 20.50 -15.17 -19.19
C GLY A 135 20.68 -16.16 -18.03
N ASP A 136 20.42 -15.74 -16.78
CA ASP A 136 20.45 -16.65 -15.63
C ASP A 136 19.23 -17.59 -15.62
N GLU A 137 19.44 -18.79 -15.06
CA GLU A 137 18.35 -19.72 -14.74
C GLU A 137 17.63 -19.36 -13.43
N ASN A 138 18.21 -18.46 -12.61
CA ASN A 138 17.60 -17.99 -11.37
C ASN A 138 16.26 -17.31 -11.63
N PRO A 139 15.26 -17.44 -10.73
CA PRO A 139 13.97 -16.79 -10.90
C PRO A 139 14.11 -15.27 -10.95
N LYS A 140 13.31 -14.61 -11.79
CA LYS A 140 13.28 -13.14 -11.91
C LYS A 140 12.66 -12.46 -10.71
N MET A 141 11.75 -13.15 -10.03
CA MET A 141 11.09 -12.70 -8.82
C MET A 141 11.46 -13.62 -7.66
N VAL A 142 11.59 -13.06 -6.46
CA VAL A 142 11.69 -13.80 -5.20
C VAL A 142 10.37 -13.71 -4.45
N GLU A 143 9.97 -14.80 -3.83
CA GLU A 143 8.78 -14.90 -3.02
C GLU A 143 9.16 -14.82 -1.53
N ILE A 144 8.43 -14.00 -0.79
CA ILE A 144 8.58 -13.82 0.66
C ILE A 144 7.24 -14.17 1.30
N ASP A 145 7.21 -15.20 2.12
CA ASP A 145 6.06 -15.53 2.93
C ASP A 145 5.93 -14.51 4.06
N LEU A 146 4.83 -13.78 4.10
CA LEU A 146 4.49 -12.76 5.09
C LEU A 146 3.20 -13.12 5.85
N THR A 147 2.80 -14.38 5.84
CA THR A 147 1.55 -14.83 6.45
C THR A 147 1.44 -14.41 7.92
N ASN A 148 2.49 -14.63 8.70
CA ASN A 148 2.48 -14.30 10.13
C ASN A 148 2.38 -12.78 10.40
N GLU A 149 3.08 -11.94 9.60
CA GLU A 149 3.06 -10.49 9.70
C GLU A 149 1.68 -9.94 9.31
N VAL A 150 1.11 -10.49 8.24
CA VAL A 150 -0.22 -10.12 7.74
C VAL A 150 -1.29 -10.53 8.75
N ASP A 151 -1.26 -11.75 9.27
CA ASP A 151 -2.22 -12.24 10.27
C ASP A 151 -2.21 -11.37 11.52
N LYS A 152 -1.01 -11.08 12.05
CA LYS A 152 -0.86 -10.22 13.23
C LYS A 152 -1.41 -8.81 13.02
N LEU A 153 -1.18 -8.21 11.85
CA LEU A 153 -1.68 -6.87 11.55
C LEU A 153 -3.19 -6.89 11.29
N SER A 154 -3.71 -7.96 10.67
CA SER A 154 -5.14 -8.15 10.41
C SER A 154 -5.99 -8.22 11.68
N GLU A 155 -5.40 -8.62 12.83
CA GLU A 155 -6.12 -8.64 14.13
C GLU A 155 -6.61 -7.23 14.56
N THR A 156 -5.94 -6.19 14.09
CA THR A 156 -6.21 -4.78 14.47
C THR A 156 -6.69 -3.92 13.31
N TYR A 157 -6.81 -4.49 12.12
CA TYR A 157 -7.17 -3.77 10.91
C TYR A 157 -8.56 -4.16 10.42
N ASP A 158 -9.43 -3.17 10.23
CA ASP A 158 -10.75 -3.34 9.61
C ASP A 158 -10.86 -2.46 8.36
N ILE A 159 -11.00 -3.11 7.21
CA ILE A 159 -11.15 -2.42 5.92
C ILE A 159 -12.47 -1.64 5.81
N ALA A 160 -13.53 -2.10 6.48
CA ALA A 160 -14.82 -1.39 6.47
C ALA A 160 -14.71 -0.05 7.20
N ASP A 161 -13.96 0.00 8.31
CA ASP A 161 -13.69 1.23 9.05
C ASP A 161 -12.88 2.23 8.20
N GLU A 162 -11.86 1.78 7.47
CA GLU A 162 -11.09 2.61 6.55
C GLU A 162 -11.98 3.19 5.43
N ILE A 163 -12.84 2.36 4.83
CA ILE A 163 -13.78 2.79 3.80
C ILE A 163 -14.80 3.79 4.37
N ALA A 164 -15.32 3.55 5.57
CA ALA A 164 -16.24 4.45 6.23
C ALA A 164 -15.59 5.83 6.50
N MET A 165 -14.32 5.84 6.93
CA MET A 165 -13.54 7.06 7.12
C MET A 165 -13.35 7.85 5.81
N LEU A 166 -13.04 7.18 4.71
CA LEU A 166 -12.87 7.81 3.40
C LEU A 166 -14.17 8.45 2.86
N ARG A 167 -15.34 8.01 3.35
CA ARG A 167 -16.66 8.52 2.95
C ARG A 167 -17.16 9.70 3.75
N GLN A 168 -16.50 10.04 4.84
CA GLN A 168 -16.91 11.19 5.65
C GLN A 168 -16.87 12.48 4.82
N PRO A 169 -17.80 13.42 5.05
CA PRO A 169 -17.84 14.70 4.33
C PRO A 169 -16.61 15.57 4.66
N GLU A 170 -16.07 15.46 5.85
CA GLU A 170 -14.89 16.18 6.33
C GLU A 170 -13.67 15.24 6.40
N PRO A 171 -12.46 15.78 6.14
CA PRO A 171 -11.25 14.99 6.27
C PRO A 171 -11.02 14.57 7.72
N PRO A 172 -10.47 13.37 7.96
CA PRO A 172 -9.99 13.01 9.29
C PRO A 172 -8.87 13.96 9.72
N ALA A 173 -8.70 14.13 11.04
CA ALA A 173 -7.65 15.00 11.59
C ALA A 173 -6.27 14.65 10.99
N PRO A 174 -5.53 15.65 10.47
CA PRO A 174 -4.24 15.39 9.87
C PRO A 174 -3.21 15.00 10.92
N VAL A 175 -2.38 14.01 10.56
CA VAL A 175 -1.21 13.61 11.36
C VAL A 175 0.04 14.00 10.60
N LEU A 176 0.89 14.81 11.22
CA LEU A 176 2.13 15.25 10.60
C LEU A 176 3.12 14.07 10.52
N THR A 177 3.60 13.79 9.31
CA THR A 177 4.63 12.79 9.05
C THR A 177 5.72 13.40 8.16
N ARG A 178 6.88 12.77 8.06
CA ARG A 178 7.94 13.25 7.16
C ARG A 178 7.52 13.27 5.68
N ASP A 179 6.67 12.37 5.28
CA ASP A 179 6.18 12.28 3.90
C ASP A 179 5.26 13.46 3.52
N CYS A 180 4.71 14.15 4.53
CA CYS A 180 3.97 15.40 4.32
C CYS A 180 4.80 16.47 3.59
N ARG A 181 6.14 16.43 3.69
CA ARG A 181 7.04 17.34 2.97
C ARG A 181 6.84 17.34 1.45
N LYS A 182 6.37 16.23 0.90
CA LYS A 182 6.13 16.05 -0.55
C LYS A 182 4.65 15.92 -0.87
N CYS A 183 3.80 16.09 0.11
CA CYS A 183 2.36 15.93 -0.05
C CYS A 183 1.78 17.17 -0.77
N PRO A 184 1.05 17.01 -1.86
CA PRO A 184 0.42 18.13 -2.57
C PRO A 184 -0.69 18.80 -1.75
N PHE A 185 -1.21 18.14 -0.71
CA PHE A 185 -2.29 18.62 0.15
C PHE A 185 -1.80 19.20 1.49
N LEU A 186 -0.50 19.49 1.61
CA LEU A 186 0.08 19.96 2.88
C LEU A 186 -0.62 21.21 3.40
N SER A 187 -0.85 22.20 2.52
CA SER A 187 -1.51 23.46 2.86
C SER A 187 -3.01 23.33 3.17
N GLU A 188 -3.63 22.22 2.77
CA GLU A 188 -5.02 21.91 3.13
C GLU A 188 -5.13 21.26 4.53
N CYS A 189 -4.04 20.60 4.96
CA CYS A 189 -3.95 19.94 6.25
C CYS A 189 -3.48 20.86 7.38
N PHE A 190 -2.62 21.85 7.07
CA PHE A 190 -1.96 22.70 8.07
C PHE A 190 -1.93 24.17 7.60
N GLU A 191 -2.47 25.08 8.42
CA GLU A 191 -2.62 26.51 8.08
C GLU A 191 -1.27 27.21 7.85
N GLU A 192 -0.27 26.92 8.69
CA GLU A 192 1.09 27.48 8.61
C GLU A 192 2.07 26.43 8.05
N SER A 193 1.74 25.89 6.87
CA SER A 193 2.48 24.75 6.31
C SER A 193 3.96 25.01 6.07
N ASP A 194 4.38 26.27 5.82
CA ASP A 194 5.77 26.64 5.58
C ASP A 194 6.63 26.65 6.86
N ASP A 195 6.02 26.78 8.03
CA ASP A 195 6.71 26.77 9.34
C ASP A 195 6.79 25.39 9.99
N LEU A 196 6.30 24.35 9.34
CA LEU A 196 6.34 22.99 9.88
C LEU A 196 7.77 22.47 10.02
N ILE A 197 8.04 21.76 11.10
CA ILE A 197 9.37 21.14 11.39
C ILE A 197 9.85 20.20 10.27
N ILE A 198 8.97 19.67 9.43
CA ILE A 198 9.33 18.81 8.28
C ILE A 198 10.25 19.53 7.29
N HIS A 199 10.24 20.88 7.26
CA HIS A 199 11.10 21.68 6.37
C HIS A 199 12.53 21.86 6.90
N ILE A 200 12.80 21.46 8.14
CA ILE A 200 14.16 21.49 8.69
C ILE A 200 15.08 20.62 7.82
N PRO A 201 16.19 21.20 7.29
CA PRO A 201 17.10 20.42 6.44
C PRO A 201 17.70 19.22 7.16
N ARG A 202 17.82 18.08 6.45
CA ARG A 202 18.41 16.83 6.94
C ARG A 202 17.73 16.25 8.20
N LEU A 203 16.47 16.58 8.43
CA LEU A 203 15.66 15.99 9.48
C LEU A 203 15.41 14.52 9.13
N THR A 204 16.05 13.59 9.84
CA THR A 204 15.85 12.14 9.72
C THR A 204 14.67 11.71 10.59
N GLU A 205 14.10 10.50 10.34
CA GLU A 205 13.02 9.97 11.19
C GLU A 205 13.40 9.97 12.68
N ARG A 206 14.58 9.50 12.99
CA ARG A 206 15.10 9.48 14.37
C ARG A 206 15.14 10.87 15.03
N LYS A 207 15.33 11.93 14.23
CA LYS A 207 15.35 13.31 14.70
C LYS A 207 13.97 13.97 14.71
N PHE A 208 13.06 13.49 13.89
CA PHE A 208 11.68 13.99 13.74
C PHE A 208 10.77 13.50 14.87
N SER A 209 10.80 12.19 15.15
CA SER A 209 9.91 11.57 16.15
C SER A 209 9.93 12.24 17.55
N PRO A 210 11.11 12.69 18.09
CA PRO A 210 11.14 13.39 19.37
C PRO A 210 10.37 14.72 19.38
N PHE A 211 10.30 15.45 18.28
CA PHE A 211 9.50 16.67 18.21
C PHE A 211 8.02 16.36 18.36
N LEU A 212 7.50 15.39 17.61
CA LEU A 212 6.10 14.97 17.72
C LEU A 212 5.76 14.40 19.09
N GLY A 213 6.71 13.68 19.72
CA GLY A 213 6.53 13.16 21.08
C GLY A 213 6.43 14.26 22.16
N ASN A 214 6.78 15.51 21.82
CA ASN A 214 6.64 16.69 22.67
C ASN A 214 5.61 17.71 22.11
N ASP A 215 4.74 17.26 21.19
CA ASP A 215 3.70 18.08 20.54
C ASP A 215 4.24 19.29 19.76
N ILE A 216 5.52 19.25 19.33
CA ILE A 216 6.15 20.31 18.55
C ILE A 216 5.95 19.99 17.06
N MET A 217 5.11 20.77 16.39
CA MET A 217 4.85 20.64 14.95
C MET A 217 5.43 21.80 14.14
N TYR A 218 5.58 22.98 14.74
CA TYR A 218 6.05 24.19 14.05
C TYR A 218 7.46 24.58 14.53
N MET A 219 8.25 25.19 13.63
CA MET A 219 9.60 25.65 13.97
C MET A 219 9.57 26.79 14.99
N ALA A 220 8.52 27.61 15.00
CA ALA A 220 8.30 28.66 15.98
C ALA A 220 8.15 28.12 17.42
N ASP A 221 7.69 26.87 17.60
CA ASP A 221 7.50 26.24 18.89
C ASP A 221 8.81 25.63 19.47
N ILE A 222 9.89 25.68 18.72
CA ILE A 222 11.18 25.12 19.15
C ILE A 222 11.87 26.08 20.12
N GLU A 223 11.88 25.73 21.39
CA GLU A 223 12.69 26.44 22.39
C GLU A 223 14.17 26.02 22.26
N LEU A 224 15.07 27.00 22.08
CA LEU A 224 16.50 26.77 21.83
C LEU A 224 17.24 26.08 22.98
N ASP A 225 16.68 26.13 24.18
CA ASP A 225 17.29 25.53 25.40
C ASP A 225 16.85 24.07 25.65
N VAL A 226 16.07 23.47 24.76
CA VAL A 226 15.60 22.08 24.93
C VAL A 226 16.70 21.09 24.54
N PRO A 227 16.91 19.99 25.27
CA PRO A 227 17.86 18.92 24.94
C PRO A 227 17.69 18.33 23.51
N LEU A 228 16.50 18.50 22.90
CA LEU A 228 16.18 18.16 21.51
C LEU A 228 17.06 18.89 20.49
N PHE A 229 17.50 20.12 20.76
CA PHE A 229 18.36 20.88 19.84
C PHE A 229 19.76 20.26 19.74
N ASN A 230 20.27 19.69 20.82
CA ASN A 230 21.56 18.98 20.83
C ASN A 230 21.56 17.71 19.98
N THR A 231 20.40 17.12 19.70
CA THR A 231 20.28 15.98 18.77
C THR A 231 20.27 16.38 17.30
N LEU A 232 20.03 17.66 16.98
CA LEU A 232 20.09 18.17 15.60
C LEU A 232 21.53 18.45 15.15
N THR A 233 22.43 18.71 16.09
CA THR A 233 23.83 19.08 15.84
C THR A 233 24.82 17.92 15.94
N ALA A 234 24.43 16.78 16.45
CA ALA A 234 25.19 15.52 16.51
C ALA A 234 24.79 14.59 15.38
#